data_20193f5f1d698f0e427ca5cbde9bd8da
#
_entry.id   20193f5f1d698f0e427ca5cbde9bd8da
#
_cell.length_a   1.000
_cell.length_b   1.000
_cell.length_c   1.000
_cell.angle_alpha   90.00
_cell.angle_beta   90.00
_cell.angle_gamma   90.00
#
_symmetry.space_group_name_H-M   'P 1'
#
loop_
_entity.id
_entity.type
_entity.pdbx_description
1 polymer ?
#
loop_
_entity_poly.entity_id
_entity_poly.type
_entity_poly.pdbx_seq_one_letter_code
_entity_poly.pdbx_strand_id
1 'polypeptide(L)'
;MTLDLEALRPIADELSAVVDAFGRAGFELYVVGGLVRDVVGDRSVDLVDIDLATDAEPAQVRSLLSGRVDSLWRQGEQFGTIGVAVGTRKIEITTYRAEVYRPDSRKPAVRFSKELGTDLGRRDFTINAMAATLPDLRLVDPFGGMDDLRAGLLRTPLDPAISFDDDPLRMLRGARFVATLDLVPVAGVVSALAQRVYRLEIVSAARIGDEMLKLMGVERPGGGLGVLDQAGLLEVVIPEYEGVD
;
A
#
# COMPACT_ATOMS: atom_id res chain seq x y z
N MET A 1 -0.73 -25.66 -6.04
CA MET A 1 -0.20 -24.85 -7.15
C MET A 1 0.85 -23.94 -6.54
N THR A 2 2.11 -24.14 -6.88
CA THR A 2 3.19 -23.28 -6.36
C THR A 2 2.98 -21.90 -6.98
N LEU A 3 2.89 -20.87 -6.15
CA LEU A 3 2.77 -19.49 -6.63
C LEU A 3 4.08 -19.13 -7.33
N ASP A 4 3.99 -18.68 -8.56
CA ASP A 4 5.15 -18.27 -9.33
C ASP A 4 5.34 -16.75 -9.20
N LEU A 5 6.37 -16.33 -8.47
CA LEU A 5 6.79 -14.94 -8.36
C LEU A 5 7.96 -14.61 -9.30
N GLU A 6 8.25 -15.46 -10.29
CA GLU A 6 9.35 -15.26 -11.26
C GLU A 6 9.19 -13.98 -12.09
N ALA A 7 7.99 -13.45 -12.22
CA ALA A 7 7.77 -12.11 -12.80
C ALA A 7 8.53 -10.99 -12.07
N LEU A 8 8.94 -11.20 -10.80
CA LEU A 8 9.78 -10.28 -10.03
C LEU A 8 11.29 -10.52 -10.24
N ARG A 9 11.70 -11.58 -10.94
CA ARG A 9 13.11 -11.93 -11.16
C ARG A 9 13.93 -10.79 -11.81
N PRO A 10 13.42 -10.06 -12.81
CA PRO A 10 14.15 -8.93 -13.38
C PRO A 10 14.49 -7.84 -12.37
N ILE A 11 13.62 -7.64 -11.35
CA ILE A 11 13.88 -6.70 -10.25
C ILE A 11 15.00 -7.24 -9.36
N ALA A 12 14.91 -8.50 -8.94
CA ALA A 12 15.92 -9.12 -8.07
C ALA A 12 17.32 -9.09 -8.71
N ASP A 13 17.40 -9.37 -10.02
CA ASP A 13 18.65 -9.40 -10.78
C ASP A 13 19.24 -7.98 -10.93
N GLU A 14 18.42 -7.00 -11.31
CA GLU A 14 18.87 -5.61 -11.48
C GLU A 14 19.27 -4.97 -10.15
N LEU A 15 18.59 -5.32 -9.06
CA LEU A 15 18.88 -4.86 -7.72
C LEU A 15 19.89 -5.72 -6.96
N SER A 16 20.59 -6.65 -7.62
CA SER A 16 21.48 -7.60 -6.96
C SER A 16 22.52 -6.91 -6.05
N ALA A 17 23.11 -5.80 -6.50
CA ALA A 17 24.06 -5.04 -5.70
C ALA A 17 23.43 -4.42 -4.42
N VAL A 18 22.15 -4.01 -4.50
CA VAL A 18 21.38 -3.51 -3.35
C VAL A 18 21.05 -4.67 -2.43
N VAL A 19 20.50 -5.76 -2.95
CA VAL A 19 20.14 -6.98 -2.20
C VAL A 19 21.36 -7.53 -1.45
N ASP A 20 22.50 -7.63 -2.12
CA ASP A 20 23.76 -8.05 -1.55
C ASP A 20 24.26 -7.14 -0.41
N ALA A 21 24.08 -5.82 -0.55
CA ALA A 21 24.49 -4.87 0.47
C ALA A 21 23.68 -5.06 1.77
N PHE A 22 22.35 -5.25 1.66
CA PHE A 22 21.48 -5.53 2.80
C PHE A 22 21.80 -6.89 3.42
N GLY A 23 21.90 -7.95 2.61
CA GLY A 23 22.17 -9.30 3.08
C GLY A 23 23.51 -9.40 3.83
N ARG A 24 24.61 -8.78 3.32
CA ARG A 24 25.91 -8.75 4.00
C ARG A 24 25.88 -7.98 5.32
N ALA A 25 24.99 -7.01 5.44
CA ALA A 25 24.81 -6.24 6.66
C ALA A 25 23.83 -6.90 7.65
N GLY A 26 23.21 -8.02 7.27
CA GLY A 26 22.25 -8.77 8.09
C GLY A 26 20.86 -8.14 8.15
N PHE A 27 20.50 -7.32 7.17
CA PHE A 27 19.17 -6.73 7.06
C PHE A 27 18.30 -7.48 6.06
N GLU A 28 17.01 -7.53 6.37
CA GLU A 28 15.99 -8.06 5.48
C GLU A 28 15.62 -7.07 4.38
N LEU A 29 15.20 -7.59 3.22
CA LEU A 29 14.70 -6.77 2.12
C LEU A 29 13.58 -7.52 1.39
N TYR A 30 12.45 -6.83 1.20
CA TYR A 30 11.26 -7.39 0.55
C TYR A 30 10.72 -6.43 -0.50
N VAL A 31 10.23 -6.98 -1.62
CA VAL A 31 9.29 -6.25 -2.48
C VAL A 31 7.92 -6.28 -1.80
N VAL A 32 7.19 -5.17 -1.81
CA VAL A 32 5.91 -5.06 -1.09
C VAL A 32 4.82 -4.33 -1.89
N GLY A 33 3.58 -4.47 -1.45
CA GLY A 33 2.46 -3.65 -1.90
C GLY A 33 1.88 -4.04 -3.26
N GLY A 34 1.54 -3.03 -4.06
CA GLY A 34 0.80 -3.21 -5.31
C GLY A 34 1.46 -4.12 -6.32
N LEU A 35 2.79 -4.08 -6.41
CA LEU A 35 3.56 -4.91 -7.33
C LEU A 35 3.42 -6.41 -6.98
N VAL A 36 3.52 -6.78 -5.70
CA VAL A 36 3.34 -8.17 -5.27
C VAL A 36 1.90 -8.62 -5.53
N ARG A 37 0.90 -7.77 -5.24
CA ARG A 37 -0.50 -8.03 -5.55
C ARG A 37 -0.72 -8.34 -7.04
N ASP A 38 -0.14 -7.51 -7.91
CA ASP A 38 -0.39 -7.63 -9.34
C ASP A 38 0.26 -8.89 -9.93
N VAL A 39 1.46 -9.25 -9.44
CA VAL A 39 2.09 -10.55 -9.79
C VAL A 39 1.28 -11.73 -9.26
N VAL A 40 0.82 -11.68 -7.99
CA VAL A 40 -0.02 -12.75 -7.41
C VAL A 40 -1.34 -12.89 -8.15
N GLY A 41 -1.89 -11.78 -8.68
CA GLY A 41 -3.13 -11.72 -9.45
C GLY A 41 -2.96 -11.99 -10.95
N ASP A 42 -1.78 -12.39 -11.41
CA ASP A 42 -1.46 -12.62 -12.82
C ASP A 42 -1.82 -11.41 -13.72
N ARG A 43 -1.55 -10.19 -13.20
CA ARG A 43 -1.78 -8.93 -13.89
C ARG A 43 -0.49 -8.43 -14.54
N SER A 44 -0.64 -7.59 -15.57
CA SER A 44 0.51 -6.87 -16.12
C SER A 44 1.12 -5.94 -15.06
N VAL A 45 2.43 -5.99 -14.90
CA VAL A 45 3.14 -5.20 -13.90
C VAL A 45 3.99 -4.12 -14.55
N ASP A 46 3.91 -2.91 -14.00
CA ASP A 46 4.88 -1.87 -14.28
C ASP A 46 6.01 -1.99 -13.26
N LEU A 47 7.22 -2.19 -13.79
CA LEU A 47 8.42 -2.38 -12.96
C LEU A 47 9.24 -1.08 -12.81
N VAL A 48 8.68 0.08 -13.09
CA VAL A 48 9.39 1.38 -12.98
C VAL A 48 9.43 1.86 -11.54
N ASP A 49 8.29 1.89 -10.87
CA ASP A 49 8.17 2.32 -9.47
C ASP A 49 8.08 1.08 -8.56
N ILE A 50 9.06 0.91 -7.67
CA ILE A 50 9.20 -0.28 -6.83
C ILE A 50 9.22 0.13 -5.35
N ASP A 51 8.32 -0.47 -4.58
CA ASP A 51 8.30 -0.34 -3.13
C ASP A 51 9.04 -1.51 -2.48
N LEU A 52 10.05 -1.20 -1.68
CA LEU A 52 10.76 -2.16 -0.84
C LEU A 52 10.53 -1.86 0.64
N ALA A 53 10.56 -2.91 1.45
CA ALA A 53 10.50 -2.80 2.91
C ALA A 53 11.70 -3.51 3.54
N THR A 54 12.22 -2.95 4.66
CA THR A 54 13.41 -3.45 5.36
C THR A 54 13.32 -3.18 6.86
N ASP A 55 14.06 -3.95 7.65
CA ASP A 55 14.30 -3.68 9.07
C ASP A 55 15.46 -2.70 9.33
N ALA A 56 16.20 -2.28 8.27
CA ALA A 56 17.24 -1.25 8.36
C ALA A 56 16.62 0.14 8.57
N GLU A 57 17.15 0.93 9.50
CA GLU A 57 16.73 2.31 9.70
C GLU A 57 17.21 3.23 8.56
N PRO A 58 16.58 4.39 8.31
CA PRO A 58 16.92 5.26 7.17
C PRO A 58 18.40 5.66 7.10
N ALA A 59 19.06 5.88 8.23
CA ALA A 59 20.49 6.20 8.28
C ALA A 59 21.35 5.01 7.82
N GLN A 60 20.94 3.78 8.17
CA GLN A 60 21.60 2.55 7.75
C GLN A 60 21.38 2.31 6.26
N VAL A 61 20.14 2.47 5.76
CA VAL A 61 19.81 2.39 4.32
C VAL A 61 20.70 3.34 3.51
N ARG A 62 20.81 4.59 3.93
CA ARG A 62 21.70 5.57 3.24
C ARG A 62 23.16 5.13 3.23
N SER A 63 23.66 4.66 4.37
CA SER A 63 25.05 4.20 4.48
C SER A 63 25.32 3.01 3.56
N LEU A 64 24.39 2.03 3.52
CA LEU A 64 24.51 0.85 2.68
C LEU A 64 24.51 1.18 1.20
N LEU A 65 23.73 2.17 0.77
CA LEU A 65 23.52 2.47 -0.65
C LEU A 65 24.42 3.59 -1.18
N SER A 66 25.18 4.26 -0.32
CA SER A 66 26.13 5.30 -0.75
C SER A 66 27.13 4.74 -1.75
N GLY A 67 27.16 5.33 -2.95
CA GLY A 67 28.04 4.91 -4.05
C GLY A 67 27.67 3.58 -4.74
N ARG A 68 26.47 3.03 -4.46
CA ARG A 68 25.96 1.78 -5.07
C ARG A 68 24.72 1.98 -5.94
N VAL A 69 24.14 3.17 -5.93
CA VAL A 69 22.94 3.55 -6.69
C VAL A 69 23.23 4.81 -7.49
N ASP A 70 22.47 5.06 -8.56
CA ASP A 70 22.68 6.20 -9.45
C ASP A 70 22.34 7.52 -8.77
N SER A 71 21.29 7.53 -7.96
CA SER A 71 20.90 8.68 -7.13
C SER A 71 20.19 8.23 -5.87
N LEU A 72 20.22 9.10 -4.84
CA LEU A 72 19.55 8.89 -3.57
C LEU A 72 18.90 10.20 -3.12
N TRP A 73 17.63 10.15 -2.71
CA TRP A 73 16.91 11.30 -2.17
C TRP A 73 16.26 10.97 -0.83
N ARG A 74 16.09 12.03 -0.02
CA ARG A 74 15.68 11.93 1.38
C ARG A 74 14.25 12.42 1.65
N GLN A 75 13.50 12.67 0.58
CA GLN A 75 12.10 13.05 0.70
C GLN A 75 11.33 11.88 1.30
N GLY A 76 10.79 12.06 2.51
CA GLY A 76 10.14 10.96 3.26
C GLY A 76 10.99 10.31 4.34
N GLU A 77 12.29 10.66 4.49
CA GLU A 77 13.18 10.08 5.51
C GLU A 77 12.61 10.18 6.94
N GLN A 78 11.96 11.29 7.27
CA GLN A 78 11.28 11.46 8.55
C GLN A 78 10.13 10.46 8.78
N PHE A 79 9.64 9.84 7.72
CA PHE A 79 8.61 8.79 7.75
C PHE A 79 9.19 7.40 7.50
N GLY A 80 10.51 7.27 7.47
CA GLY A 80 11.20 6.00 7.31
C GLY A 80 11.52 5.61 5.85
N THR A 81 11.26 6.48 4.86
CA THR A 81 11.44 6.15 3.44
C THR A 81 12.68 6.85 2.87
N ILE A 82 13.52 6.07 2.19
CA ILE A 82 14.64 6.55 1.38
C ILE A 82 14.35 6.18 -0.07
N GLY A 83 14.38 7.18 -0.95
CA GLY A 83 14.24 6.96 -2.37
C GLY A 83 15.60 6.78 -3.04
N VAL A 84 15.68 5.86 -4.02
CA VAL A 84 16.88 5.65 -4.84
C VAL A 84 16.51 5.40 -6.30
N ALA A 85 17.45 5.68 -7.21
CA ALA A 85 17.35 5.24 -8.60
C ALA A 85 18.44 4.21 -8.89
N VAL A 86 18.06 3.17 -9.63
CA VAL A 86 18.96 2.15 -10.19
C VAL A 86 18.52 1.93 -11.64
N GLY A 87 19.38 2.26 -12.60
CA GLY A 87 19.02 2.26 -14.01
C GLY A 87 17.82 3.18 -14.29
N THR A 88 16.76 2.63 -14.85
CA THR A 88 15.50 3.35 -15.15
C THR A 88 14.48 3.28 -14.02
N ARG A 89 14.76 2.56 -12.93
CA ARG A 89 13.81 2.31 -11.86
C ARG A 89 13.90 3.35 -10.76
N LYS A 90 12.74 3.70 -10.23
CA LYS A 90 12.61 4.46 -8.99
C LYS A 90 12.19 3.51 -7.87
N ILE A 91 12.93 3.53 -6.78
CA ILE A 91 12.75 2.59 -5.69
C ILE A 91 12.56 3.37 -4.40
N GLU A 92 11.49 3.08 -3.69
CA GLU A 92 11.26 3.58 -2.35
C GLU A 92 11.54 2.46 -1.34
N ILE A 93 12.54 2.66 -0.49
CA ILE A 93 12.92 1.71 0.56
C ILE A 93 12.42 2.24 1.88
N THR A 94 11.41 1.57 2.45
CA THR A 94 10.77 1.98 3.69
C THR A 94 11.18 1.06 4.84
N THR A 95 11.67 1.64 5.93
CA THR A 95 11.90 0.93 7.19
C THR A 95 10.59 0.44 7.76
N TYR A 96 10.53 -0.82 8.23
CA TYR A 96 9.34 -1.34 8.92
C TYR A 96 8.93 -0.39 10.03
N ARG A 97 7.64 -0.09 10.10
CA ARG A 97 7.14 0.86 11.07
C ARG A 97 5.77 0.48 11.61
N ALA A 98 5.56 0.80 12.87
CA ALA A 98 4.23 0.94 13.45
C ALA A 98 3.84 2.42 13.36
N GLU A 99 2.58 2.67 13.07
CA GLU A 99 2.02 4.01 13.04
C GLU A 99 1.13 4.20 14.27
N VAL A 100 1.35 5.29 15.01
CA VAL A 100 0.51 5.66 16.14
C VAL A 100 -0.20 6.94 15.76
N TYR A 101 -1.50 6.84 15.53
CA TYR A 101 -2.34 7.96 15.15
C TYR A 101 -2.91 8.66 16.40
N ARG A 102 -3.09 9.98 16.30
CA ARG A 102 -3.83 10.77 17.29
C ARG A 102 -5.24 11.00 16.75
N PRO A 103 -6.27 11.05 17.62
CA PRO A 103 -7.66 11.18 17.18
C PRO A 103 -7.96 12.38 16.28
N ASP A 104 -7.21 13.46 16.47
CA ASP A 104 -7.35 14.75 15.77
C ASP A 104 -6.32 14.98 14.64
N SER A 105 -5.51 13.98 14.35
CA SER A 105 -4.44 14.12 13.35
C SER A 105 -4.23 12.84 12.55
N ARG A 106 -4.21 12.96 11.23
CA ARG A 106 -3.82 11.91 10.30
C ARG A 106 -2.29 11.74 10.15
N LYS A 107 -1.50 12.59 10.82
CA LYS A 107 -0.03 12.46 10.79
C LYS A 107 0.40 11.51 11.90
N PRO A 108 0.78 10.26 11.56
CA PRO A 108 1.19 9.31 12.58
C PRO A 108 2.50 9.71 13.22
N ALA A 109 2.65 9.40 14.50
CA ALA A 109 3.97 9.27 15.09
C ALA A 109 4.57 7.94 14.60
N VAL A 110 5.63 8.02 13.80
CA VAL A 110 6.31 6.84 13.28
C VAL A 110 7.19 6.25 14.37
N ARG A 111 7.03 4.95 14.64
CA ARG A 111 7.96 4.15 15.43
C ARG A 111 8.49 3.03 14.55
N PHE A 112 9.81 2.97 14.38
CA PHE A 112 10.41 1.88 13.62
C PHE A 112 10.20 0.55 14.33
N SER A 113 9.95 -0.50 13.54
CA SER A 113 9.76 -1.88 13.98
C SER A 113 10.87 -2.76 13.41
N LYS A 114 11.05 -3.93 13.99
CA LYS A 114 11.90 -4.99 13.45
C LYS A 114 11.08 -6.14 12.86
N GLU A 115 9.76 -6.02 12.86
CA GLU A 115 8.86 -7.08 12.42
C GLU A 115 8.11 -6.66 11.15
N LEU A 116 8.31 -7.41 10.07
CA LEU A 116 7.61 -7.21 8.79
C LEU A 116 6.08 -7.27 8.98
N GLY A 117 5.58 -8.20 9.83
CA GLY A 117 4.14 -8.32 10.10
C GLY A 117 3.51 -7.04 10.64
N THR A 118 4.24 -6.27 11.45
CA THR A 118 3.80 -4.96 11.94
C THR A 118 3.66 -3.96 10.79
N ASP A 119 4.62 -3.93 9.85
CA ASP A 119 4.55 -3.05 8.68
C ASP A 119 3.43 -3.44 7.72
N LEU A 120 3.24 -4.74 7.46
CA LEU A 120 2.17 -5.22 6.61
C LEU A 120 0.79 -4.98 7.23
N GLY A 121 0.66 -5.15 8.56
CA GLY A 121 -0.61 -4.97 9.28
C GLY A 121 -1.15 -3.54 9.26
N ARG A 122 -0.29 -2.51 9.13
CA ARG A 122 -0.72 -1.11 9.03
C ARG A 122 -1.16 -0.70 7.63
N ARG A 123 -1.03 -1.56 6.61
CA ARG A 123 -1.42 -1.24 5.23
C ARG A 123 -2.94 -1.18 5.09
N ASP A 124 -3.39 -0.64 3.96
CA ASP A 124 -4.81 -0.39 3.72
C ASP A 124 -5.65 -1.67 3.64
N PHE A 125 -5.27 -2.60 2.75
CA PHE A 125 -6.02 -3.82 2.49
C PHE A 125 -5.10 -5.04 2.44
N THR A 126 -5.65 -6.23 2.76
CA THR A 126 -4.92 -7.52 2.76
C THR A 126 -4.21 -7.77 1.44
N ILE A 127 -4.85 -7.44 0.32
CA ILE A 127 -4.30 -7.57 -1.03
C ILE A 127 -3.03 -6.74 -1.27
N ASN A 128 -2.78 -5.71 -0.48
CA ASN A 128 -1.57 -4.87 -0.50
C ASN A 128 -0.66 -5.15 0.70
N ALA A 129 -1.06 -6.05 1.61
CA ALA A 129 -0.31 -6.45 2.79
C ALA A 129 0.47 -7.75 2.58
N MET A 130 0.94 -7.95 1.37
CA MET A 130 1.81 -9.06 0.94
C MET A 130 3.21 -8.56 0.65
N ALA A 131 4.19 -9.45 0.81
CA ALA A 131 5.60 -9.19 0.52
C ALA A 131 6.23 -10.37 -0.23
N ALA A 132 7.28 -10.09 -1.00
CA ALA A 132 8.13 -11.12 -1.61
C ALA A 132 9.57 -10.95 -1.12
N THR A 133 10.18 -12.03 -0.61
CA THR A 133 11.58 -12.00 -0.16
C THR A 133 12.54 -11.70 -1.32
N LEU A 134 13.62 -10.99 -1.04
CA LEU A 134 14.75 -10.83 -1.96
C LEU A 134 16.00 -11.51 -1.38
N PRO A 135 16.75 -12.30 -2.18
CA PRO A 135 16.54 -12.57 -3.61
C PRO A 135 15.63 -13.76 -3.92
N ASP A 136 15.13 -14.51 -2.92
CA ASP A 136 14.54 -15.85 -3.08
C ASP A 136 13.11 -15.84 -3.67
N LEU A 137 12.45 -14.69 -3.73
CA LEU A 137 11.10 -14.48 -4.27
C LEU A 137 10.04 -15.40 -3.61
N ARG A 138 10.12 -15.59 -2.29
CA ARG A 138 9.10 -16.33 -1.54
C ARG A 138 8.01 -15.38 -1.06
N LEU A 139 6.74 -15.74 -1.24
CA LEU A 139 5.61 -14.96 -0.73
C LEU A 139 5.56 -15.01 0.80
N VAL A 140 5.35 -13.83 1.38
CA VAL A 140 5.02 -13.63 2.80
C VAL A 140 3.66 -12.95 2.85
N ASP A 141 2.64 -13.67 3.31
CA ASP A 141 1.24 -13.25 3.33
C ASP A 141 0.57 -13.56 4.68
N PRO A 142 0.88 -12.78 5.73
CA PRO A 142 0.37 -13.06 7.07
C PRO A 142 -1.13 -12.74 7.24
N PHE A 143 -1.75 -12.04 6.30
CA PHE A 143 -3.14 -11.58 6.39
C PHE A 143 -4.07 -12.20 5.35
N GLY A 144 -3.59 -13.18 4.56
CA GLY A 144 -4.41 -13.89 3.58
C GLY A 144 -4.79 -13.06 2.35
N GLY A 145 -3.94 -12.11 1.97
CA GLY A 145 -4.18 -11.22 0.82
C GLY A 145 -4.30 -11.94 -0.51
N MET A 146 -3.54 -13.04 -0.68
CA MET A 146 -3.63 -13.90 -1.87
C MET A 146 -5.01 -14.57 -1.98
N ASP A 147 -5.50 -15.09 -0.88
CA ASP A 147 -6.81 -15.77 -0.86
C ASP A 147 -7.95 -14.77 -1.04
N ASP A 148 -7.88 -13.59 -0.41
CA ASP A 148 -8.84 -12.50 -0.63
C ASP A 148 -8.84 -12.02 -2.09
N LEU A 149 -7.66 -11.87 -2.69
CA LEU A 149 -7.54 -11.47 -4.11
C LEU A 149 -8.18 -12.50 -5.05
N ARG A 150 -7.93 -13.79 -4.82
CA ARG A 150 -8.52 -14.89 -5.61
C ARG A 150 -10.03 -15.01 -5.42
N ALA A 151 -10.51 -14.72 -4.21
CA ALA A 151 -11.95 -14.74 -3.90
C ALA A 151 -12.68 -13.45 -4.33
N GLY A 152 -11.95 -12.45 -4.85
CA GLY A 152 -12.52 -11.15 -5.21
C GLY A 152 -12.99 -10.36 -3.99
N LEU A 153 -12.33 -10.47 -2.83
CA LEU A 153 -12.73 -9.82 -1.60
C LEU A 153 -11.85 -8.62 -1.25
N LEU A 154 -12.45 -7.55 -0.75
CA LEU A 154 -11.77 -6.41 -0.18
C LEU A 154 -11.87 -6.46 1.35
N ARG A 155 -10.73 -6.67 2.01
CA ARG A 155 -10.59 -6.79 3.47
C ARG A 155 -9.39 -5.98 3.95
N THR A 156 -9.47 -5.41 5.15
CA THR A 156 -8.34 -4.79 5.84
C THR A 156 -7.53 -5.83 6.63
N PRO A 157 -6.19 -5.68 6.79
CA PRO A 157 -5.37 -6.61 7.58
C PRO A 157 -5.81 -6.70 9.05
N LEU A 158 -6.20 -5.57 9.62
CA LEU A 158 -6.70 -5.43 10.99
C LEU A 158 -8.16 -4.98 10.96
N ASP A 159 -8.71 -4.61 12.13
CA ASP A 159 -10.07 -4.09 12.24
C ASP A 159 -10.29 -2.88 11.29
N PRO A 160 -11.30 -2.94 10.39
CA PRO A 160 -11.52 -1.88 9.42
C PRO A 160 -11.88 -0.53 10.06
N ALA A 161 -12.51 -0.51 11.23
CA ALA A 161 -12.81 0.73 11.93
C ALA A 161 -11.52 1.43 12.38
N ILE A 162 -10.57 0.67 12.93
CA ILE A 162 -9.24 1.19 13.30
C ILE A 162 -8.50 1.66 12.04
N SER A 163 -8.52 0.86 10.98
CA SER A 163 -7.85 1.20 9.72
C SER A 163 -8.34 2.53 9.13
N PHE A 164 -9.65 2.80 9.18
CA PHE A 164 -10.23 4.04 8.67
C PHE A 164 -10.10 5.21 9.65
N ASP A 165 -10.02 4.96 10.94
CA ASP A 165 -9.66 5.97 11.92
C ASP A 165 -8.20 6.42 11.76
N ASP A 166 -7.30 5.51 11.40
CA ASP A 166 -5.88 5.79 11.16
C ASP A 166 -5.66 6.64 9.89
N ASP A 167 -6.19 6.23 8.75
CA ASP A 167 -6.15 7.03 7.51
C ASP A 167 -7.52 6.93 6.79
N PRO A 168 -8.38 7.94 6.95
CA PRO A 168 -9.71 7.94 6.35
C PRO A 168 -9.70 7.90 4.81
N LEU A 169 -8.59 8.31 4.16
CA LEU A 169 -8.46 8.21 2.72
C LEU A 169 -8.55 6.77 2.22
N ARG A 170 -8.25 5.78 3.07
CA ARG A 170 -8.41 4.35 2.75
C ARG A 170 -9.84 3.99 2.34
N MET A 171 -10.84 4.73 2.82
CA MET A 171 -12.23 4.55 2.41
C MET A 171 -12.41 4.80 0.90
N LEU A 172 -11.87 5.89 0.38
CA LEU A 172 -11.90 6.21 -1.05
C LEU A 172 -11.01 5.27 -1.87
N ARG A 173 -9.83 4.91 -1.32
CA ARG A 173 -8.94 3.91 -1.93
C ARG A 173 -9.64 2.56 -2.05
N GLY A 174 -10.43 2.16 -1.06
CA GLY A 174 -11.24 0.94 -1.08
C GLY A 174 -12.23 0.93 -2.24
N ALA A 175 -12.98 2.00 -2.42
CA ALA A 175 -13.90 2.16 -3.55
C ALA A 175 -13.16 2.08 -4.90
N ARG A 176 -11.98 2.70 -4.99
CA ARG A 176 -11.15 2.59 -6.20
C ARG A 176 -10.68 1.15 -6.45
N PHE A 177 -10.26 0.41 -5.41
CA PHE A 177 -9.88 -1.00 -5.59
C PHE A 177 -11.06 -1.90 -5.97
N VAL A 178 -12.26 -1.63 -5.45
CA VAL A 178 -13.51 -2.29 -5.93
C VAL A 178 -13.64 -2.11 -7.45
N ALA A 179 -13.50 -0.88 -7.94
CA ALA A 179 -13.66 -0.59 -9.36
C ALA A 179 -12.50 -1.14 -10.23
N THR A 180 -11.23 -1.05 -9.72
CA THR A 180 -10.03 -1.42 -10.51
C THR A 180 -9.80 -2.93 -10.55
N LEU A 181 -10.14 -3.63 -9.46
CA LEU A 181 -9.81 -5.03 -9.26
C LEU A 181 -11.05 -5.95 -9.25
N ASP A 182 -12.25 -5.37 -9.43
CA ASP A 182 -13.54 -6.07 -9.38
C ASP A 182 -13.74 -6.83 -8.06
N LEU A 183 -13.50 -6.13 -6.93
CA LEU A 183 -13.58 -6.71 -5.59
C LEU A 183 -14.89 -6.39 -4.92
N VAL A 184 -15.28 -7.25 -3.97
CA VAL A 184 -16.46 -7.05 -3.11
C VAL A 184 -15.99 -6.79 -1.68
N PRO A 185 -16.35 -5.63 -1.07
CA PRO A 185 -16.01 -5.37 0.33
C PRO A 185 -16.72 -6.37 1.25
N VAL A 186 -15.97 -6.94 2.21
CA VAL A 186 -16.58 -7.79 3.25
C VAL A 186 -17.49 -6.96 4.17
N ALA A 187 -18.47 -7.58 4.80
CA ALA A 187 -19.49 -6.91 5.62
C ALA A 187 -18.89 -5.97 6.69
N GLY A 188 -17.77 -6.36 7.32
CA GLY A 188 -17.08 -5.52 8.29
C GLY A 188 -16.52 -4.22 7.69
N VAL A 189 -16.02 -4.27 6.46
CA VAL A 189 -15.55 -3.09 5.71
C VAL A 189 -16.73 -2.18 5.37
N VAL A 190 -17.83 -2.72 4.84
CA VAL A 190 -19.04 -1.93 4.52
C VAL A 190 -19.57 -1.21 5.76
N SER A 191 -19.70 -1.93 6.88
CA SER A 191 -20.16 -1.35 8.15
C SER A 191 -19.23 -0.22 8.64
N ALA A 192 -17.92 -0.42 8.57
CA ALA A 192 -16.94 0.57 9.00
C ALA A 192 -16.95 1.81 8.10
N LEU A 193 -17.12 1.65 6.78
CA LEU A 193 -17.26 2.78 5.85
C LEU A 193 -18.38 3.71 6.30
N ALA A 194 -19.61 3.20 6.47
CA ALA A 194 -20.76 3.98 6.87
C ALA A 194 -20.58 4.65 8.26
N GLN A 195 -19.91 3.97 9.20
CA GLN A 195 -19.68 4.50 10.55
C GLN A 195 -18.57 5.55 10.63
N ARG A 196 -17.69 5.65 9.63
CA ARG A 196 -16.48 6.51 9.65
C ARG A 196 -16.49 7.63 8.61
N VAL A 197 -17.62 7.84 7.93
CA VAL A 197 -17.77 8.91 6.92
C VAL A 197 -17.26 10.26 7.43
N TYR A 198 -17.62 10.64 8.67
CA TYR A 198 -17.23 11.89 9.30
C TYR A 198 -15.70 12.09 9.38
N ARG A 199 -14.92 10.99 9.35
CA ARG A 199 -13.46 11.08 9.39
C ARG A 199 -12.84 11.69 8.14
N LEU A 200 -13.56 11.74 7.01
CA LEU A 200 -13.06 12.41 5.81
C LEU A 200 -12.81 13.91 6.00
N GLU A 201 -13.45 14.55 6.97
CA GLU A 201 -13.28 15.98 7.27
C GLU A 201 -11.82 16.36 7.57
N ILE A 202 -11.02 15.44 8.11
CA ILE A 202 -9.59 15.69 8.38
C ILE A 202 -8.69 15.48 7.15
N VAL A 203 -9.24 14.98 6.04
CA VAL A 203 -8.50 14.76 4.80
C VAL A 203 -8.57 16.01 3.93
N SER A 204 -7.44 16.43 3.37
CA SER A 204 -7.44 17.60 2.49
C SER A 204 -8.22 17.33 1.19
N ALA A 205 -8.95 18.34 0.71
CA ALA A 205 -9.69 18.26 -0.55
C ALA A 205 -8.82 17.83 -1.75
N ALA A 206 -7.54 18.24 -1.77
CA ALA A 206 -6.60 17.78 -2.81
C ALA A 206 -6.42 16.27 -2.83
N ARG A 207 -6.23 15.61 -1.66
CA ARG A 207 -6.09 14.15 -1.59
C ARG A 207 -7.39 13.42 -1.93
N ILE A 208 -8.53 13.96 -1.50
CA ILE A 208 -9.85 13.44 -1.87
C ILE A 208 -10.01 13.53 -3.38
N GLY A 209 -9.77 14.70 -3.97
CA GLY A 209 -9.83 14.91 -5.40
C GLY A 209 -8.92 13.98 -6.20
N ASP A 210 -7.67 13.77 -5.76
CA ASP A 210 -6.73 12.85 -6.40
C ASP A 210 -7.24 11.40 -6.41
N GLU A 211 -7.82 10.91 -5.32
CA GLU A 211 -8.38 9.55 -5.29
C GLU A 211 -9.68 9.45 -6.10
N MET A 212 -10.52 10.48 -6.08
CA MET A 212 -11.72 10.53 -6.92
C MET A 212 -11.37 10.57 -8.42
N LEU A 213 -10.39 11.36 -8.83
CA LEU A 213 -9.90 11.37 -10.21
C LEU A 213 -9.36 10.01 -10.65
N LYS A 214 -8.62 9.31 -9.77
CA LYS A 214 -8.16 7.94 -10.05
C LYS A 214 -9.33 6.96 -10.17
N LEU A 215 -10.36 7.07 -9.31
CA LEU A 215 -11.56 6.26 -9.39
C LEU A 215 -12.31 6.51 -10.69
N MET A 216 -12.51 7.78 -11.06
CA MET A 216 -13.22 8.14 -12.30
C MET A 216 -12.43 7.81 -13.57
N GLY A 217 -11.12 7.65 -13.47
CA GLY A 217 -10.24 7.27 -14.57
C GLY A 217 -10.21 5.78 -14.89
N VAL A 218 -10.84 4.91 -14.07
CA VAL A 218 -10.91 3.48 -14.39
C VAL A 218 -11.99 3.20 -15.44
N GLU A 219 -11.86 2.09 -16.17
CA GLU A 219 -12.78 1.72 -17.25
C GLU A 219 -14.24 1.57 -16.76
N ARG A 220 -14.43 1.05 -15.53
CA ARG A 220 -15.77 0.79 -14.95
C ARG A 220 -15.86 1.32 -13.52
N PRO A 221 -16.07 2.63 -13.33
CA PRO A 221 -16.06 3.22 -11.97
C PRO A 221 -17.32 2.89 -11.16
N GLY A 222 -18.38 2.40 -11.78
CA GLY A 222 -19.72 2.21 -11.17
C GLY A 222 -19.73 1.37 -9.90
N GLY A 223 -18.93 0.28 -9.84
CA GLY A 223 -18.84 -0.54 -8.63
C GLY A 223 -18.27 0.24 -7.43
N GLY A 224 -17.23 1.02 -7.67
CA GLY A 224 -16.64 1.88 -6.64
C GLY A 224 -17.56 3.02 -6.21
N LEU A 225 -18.20 3.68 -7.17
CA LEU A 225 -19.19 4.72 -6.88
C LEU A 225 -20.36 4.18 -6.07
N GLY A 226 -20.87 2.98 -6.42
CA GLY A 226 -21.94 2.32 -5.67
C GLY A 226 -21.56 2.03 -4.20
N VAL A 227 -20.30 1.68 -3.92
CA VAL A 227 -19.80 1.51 -2.54
C VAL A 227 -19.78 2.85 -1.80
N LEU A 228 -19.33 3.94 -2.45
CA LEU A 228 -19.34 5.27 -1.84
C LEU A 228 -20.75 5.77 -1.55
N ASP A 229 -21.68 5.55 -2.47
CA ASP A 229 -23.08 5.93 -2.34
C ASP A 229 -23.75 5.19 -1.17
N GLN A 230 -23.67 3.86 -1.16
CA GLN A 230 -24.24 3.03 -0.09
C GLN A 230 -23.69 3.35 1.30
N ALA A 231 -22.46 3.86 1.38
CA ALA A 231 -21.83 4.26 2.64
C ALA A 231 -22.08 5.73 3.02
N GLY A 232 -22.76 6.51 2.19
CA GLY A 232 -22.98 7.96 2.40
C GLY A 232 -21.72 8.80 2.20
N LEU A 233 -20.70 8.26 1.51
CA LEU A 233 -19.45 8.94 1.26
C LEU A 233 -19.54 9.89 0.06
N LEU A 234 -20.43 9.62 -0.92
CA LEU A 234 -20.59 10.47 -2.10
C LEU A 234 -21.03 11.88 -1.74
N GLU A 235 -21.99 12.02 -0.84
CA GLU A 235 -22.49 13.33 -0.37
C GLU A 235 -21.40 14.19 0.27
N VAL A 236 -20.42 13.54 0.93
CA VAL A 236 -19.30 14.23 1.56
C VAL A 236 -18.23 14.65 0.53
N VAL A 237 -17.98 13.82 -0.49
CA VAL A 237 -16.89 14.09 -1.46
C VAL A 237 -17.40 14.91 -2.67
N ILE A 238 -18.70 14.87 -2.96
CA ILE A 238 -19.36 15.62 -4.03
C ILE A 238 -20.67 16.19 -3.44
N PRO A 239 -20.61 17.32 -2.71
CA PRO A 239 -21.80 17.91 -2.07
C PRO A 239 -22.92 18.24 -3.05
N GLU A 240 -22.61 18.50 -4.33
CA GLU A 240 -23.58 18.75 -5.38
C GLU A 240 -24.37 17.49 -5.80
N TYR A 241 -23.95 16.32 -5.35
CA TYR A 241 -24.66 15.05 -5.58
C TYR A 241 -25.98 14.98 -4.78
N GLU A 242 -26.10 15.74 -3.70
CA GLU A 242 -27.30 15.84 -2.89
C GLU A 242 -28.47 16.41 -3.73
N GLY A 243 -29.50 15.60 -3.98
CA GLY A 243 -30.69 16.00 -4.75
C GLY A 243 -30.71 15.55 -6.21
N VAL A 244 -29.84 14.66 -6.61
CA VAL A 244 -29.93 13.95 -7.90
C VAL A 244 -30.72 12.66 -7.67
N ASP A 245 -32.02 12.69 -8.02
CA ASP A 245 -32.92 11.53 -8.03
C ASP A 245 -32.72 10.66 -9.29
#